data_ee72c049d376e7706f3ac96466600bb7
#
_entry.id   ee72c049d376e7706f3ac96466600bb7
#
_cell.length_a   1.000
_cell.length_b   1.000
_cell.length_c   1.000
_cell.angle_alpha   90.00
_cell.angle_beta   90.00
_cell.angle_gamma   90.00
#
_symmetry.space_group_name_H-M   'P 1'
#
loop_
_entity.id
_entity.type
_entity.pdbx_description
1 polymer ?
#
loop_
_entity_poly.entity_id
_entity_poly.type
_entity_poly.pdbx_seq_one_letter_code
_entity_poly.pdbx_strand_id
1 'polypeptide(L)'
;MTAAEQAVLDQRSMARALELARKGVYSTHPNPRVGCVIVAGGQVVGEGWHARAGEPHAEVHALRQAGAKARGATAYVTLEPCSHHGRTPPCAEALVQAGVARVVAAMQDPNPQVAGRGLARLQEAGIEVACGVLESEARALNVGFIKRMEQGLPYVRVKLAMSLDGRTAMASGESQWITGPAARAAVQRLRARASVVLTGADTVLADGARLTVRPDELGLNAELTALAMTRPPLRVLVDGRLRV
;
A
#
# COMPACT_ATOMS: atom_id res chain seq x y z
N MET A 1 7.11 2.18 -32.25
CA MET A 1 7.75 1.66 -31.01
C MET A 1 7.91 0.16 -31.17
N THR A 2 9.08 -0.37 -30.97
CA THR A 2 9.34 -1.82 -31.00
C THR A 2 8.79 -2.49 -29.74
N ALA A 3 8.61 -3.81 -29.76
CA ALA A 3 8.18 -4.56 -28.57
C ALA A 3 9.13 -4.41 -27.38
N ALA A 4 10.44 -4.32 -27.64
CA ALA A 4 11.44 -4.09 -26.59
C ALA A 4 11.34 -2.69 -25.97
N GLU A 5 11.17 -1.66 -26.79
CA GLU A 5 10.95 -0.28 -26.32
C GLU A 5 9.66 -0.17 -25.50
N GLN A 6 8.60 -0.86 -25.93
CA GLN A 6 7.34 -0.90 -25.19
C GLN A 6 7.51 -1.58 -23.82
N ALA A 7 8.24 -2.69 -23.76
CA ALA A 7 8.49 -3.39 -22.50
C ALA A 7 9.27 -2.52 -21.50
N VAL A 8 10.27 -1.77 -21.97
CA VAL A 8 11.04 -0.82 -21.13
C VAL A 8 10.12 0.31 -20.61
N LEU A 9 9.27 0.86 -21.48
CA LEU A 9 8.32 1.90 -21.10
C LEU A 9 7.31 1.37 -20.06
N ASP A 10 6.81 0.14 -20.24
CA ASP A 10 5.88 -0.51 -19.32
C ASP A 10 6.51 -0.69 -17.94
N GLN A 11 7.74 -1.20 -17.88
CA GLN A 11 8.46 -1.38 -16.61
C GLN A 11 8.71 -0.04 -15.90
N ARG A 12 9.19 0.98 -16.64
CA ARG A 12 9.45 2.30 -16.06
C ARG A 12 8.18 2.96 -15.54
N SER A 13 7.09 2.91 -16.30
CA SER A 13 5.82 3.53 -15.92
C SER A 13 5.19 2.80 -14.74
N MET A 14 5.27 1.46 -14.70
CA MET A 14 4.78 0.68 -13.57
C MET A 14 5.64 0.90 -12.32
N ALA A 15 6.97 1.01 -12.44
CA ALA A 15 7.83 1.36 -11.32
C ALA A 15 7.43 2.71 -10.72
N ARG A 16 7.12 3.70 -11.57
CA ARG A 16 6.61 5.00 -11.12
C ARG A 16 5.25 4.89 -10.42
N ALA A 17 4.33 4.08 -10.93
CA ALA A 17 3.06 3.81 -10.28
C ALA A 17 3.24 3.17 -8.89
N LEU A 18 4.21 2.25 -8.75
CA LEU A 18 4.58 1.66 -7.45
C LEU A 18 5.16 2.67 -6.47
N GLU A 19 5.98 3.62 -6.93
CA GLU A 19 6.47 4.73 -6.08
C GLU A 19 5.31 5.58 -5.54
N LEU A 20 4.35 5.91 -6.40
CA LEU A 20 3.15 6.63 -5.98
C LEU A 20 2.32 5.83 -4.97
N ALA A 21 2.13 4.54 -5.20
CA ALA A 21 1.41 3.65 -4.29
C ALA A 21 2.05 3.59 -2.89
N ARG A 22 3.39 3.70 -2.78
CA ARG A 22 4.12 3.72 -1.49
C ARG A 22 3.74 4.91 -0.61
N LYS A 23 3.26 6.03 -1.18
CA LYS A 23 2.77 7.18 -0.40
C LYS A 23 1.59 6.80 0.51
N GLY A 24 0.76 5.83 0.08
CA GLY A 24 -0.39 5.32 0.84
C GLY A 24 -0.06 4.34 1.96
N VAL A 25 1.23 4.06 2.23
CA VAL A 25 1.64 2.98 3.14
C VAL A 25 1.13 3.16 4.58
N TYR A 26 0.88 4.39 4.99
CA TYR A 26 0.44 4.73 6.35
C TYR A 26 -1.05 5.06 6.47
N SER A 27 -1.78 5.23 5.36
CA SER A 27 -3.11 5.87 5.39
C SER A 27 -4.23 5.09 4.72
N THR A 28 -3.92 4.17 3.78
CA THR A 28 -4.96 3.51 2.96
C THR A 28 -5.70 2.38 3.67
N HIS A 29 -5.13 1.80 4.74
CA HIS A 29 -5.74 0.67 5.43
C HIS A 29 -7.23 0.92 5.74
N PRO A 30 -8.15 -0.04 5.54
CA PRO A 30 -7.96 -1.43 5.14
C PRO A 30 -7.79 -1.66 3.62
N ASN A 31 -7.85 -0.60 2.81
CA ASN A 31 -7.74 -0.69 1.37
C ASN A 31 -6.29 -1.00 0.93
N PRO A 32 -6.10 -1.58 -0.26
CA PRO A 32 -4.79 -1.76 -0.84
C PRO A 32 -4.14 -0.42 -1.20
N ARG A 33 -2.83 -0.42 -1.25
CA ARG A 33 -2.02 0.70 -1.75
C ARG A 33 -1.96 0.61 -3.25
N VAL A 34 -2.51 1.60 -3.91
CA VAL A 34 -2.60 1.64 -5.38
C VAL A 34 -2.04 2.95 -5.89
N GLY A 35 -1.29 2.86 -6.98
CA GLY A 35 -0.80 3.98 -7.76
C GLY A 35 -1.19 3.81 -9.22
N CYS A 36 -1.38 4.94 -9.90
CA CYS A 36 -1.72 5.00 -11.31
C CYS A 36 -0.88 6.06 -12.03
N VAL A 37 -0.38 5.71 -13.22
CA VAL A 37 0.32 6.62 -14.13
C VAL A 37 -0.34 6.52 -15.49
N ILE A 38 -0.64 7.66 -16.11
CA ILE A 38 -1.18 7.73 -17.47
C ILE A 38 -0.12 8.30 -18.38
N VAL A 39 0.17 7.59 -19.46
CA VAL A 39 1.21 7.94 -20.45
C VAL A 39 0.59 8.12 -21.82
N ALA A 40 0.80 9.28 -22.43
CA ALA A 40 0.43 9.61 -23.81
C ALA A 40 1.66 10.02 -24.63
N GLY A 41 1.88 9.38 -25.78
CA GLY A 41 3.04 9.69 -26.62
C GLY A 41 4.40 9.53 -25.91
N GLY A 42 4.52 8.57 -25.00
CA GLY A 42 5.72 8.34 -24.20
C GLY A 42 5.94 9.32 -23.04
N GLN A 43 5.03 10.27 -22.83
CA GLN A 43 5.11 11.26 -21.75
C GLN A 43 4.05 10.99 -20.66
N VAL A 44 4.43 11.16 -19.39
CA VAL A 44 3.49 11.10 -18.27
C VAL A 44 2.58 12.32 -18.33
N VAL A 45 1.27 12.08 -18.44
CA VAL A 45 0.22 13.11 -18.50
C VAL A 45 -0.66 13.15 -17.27
N GLY A 46 -0.64 12.09 -16.45
CA GLY A 46 -1.39 12.05 -15.21
C GLY A 46 -0.80 11.04 -14.22
N GLU A 47 -0.81 11.39 -12.95
CA GLU A 47 -0.37 10.56 -11.85
C GLU A 47 -1.37 10.59 -10.70
N GLY A 48 -1.52 9.47 -10.01
CA GLY A 48 -2.41 9.39 -8.87
C GLY A 48 -2.04 8.26 -7.93
N TRP A 49 -2.48 8.36 -6.69
CA TRP A 49 -2.36 7.30 -5.70
C TRP A 49 -3.56 7.34 -4.77
N HIS A 50 -3.92 6.17 -4.20
CA HIS A 50 -5.00 6.07 -3.24
C HIS A 50 -4.54 6.58 -1.87
N ALA A 51 -5.08 7.71 -1.43
CA ALA A 51 -4.63 8.37 -0.21
C ALA A 51 -5.26 7.78 1.06
N ARG A 52 -6.58 7.54 1.05
CA ARG A 52 -7.33 7.03 2.21
C ARG A 52 -8.53 6.21 1.81
N ALA A 53 -8.89 5.24 2.65
CA ALA A 53 -10.14 4.50 2.48
C ALA A 53 -11.36 5.45 2.48
N GLY A 54 -12.19 5.32 1.44
CA GLY A 54 -13.37 6.17 1.22
C GLY A 54 -13.11 7.40 0.33
N GLU A 55 -11.86 7.73 0.03
CA GLU A 55 -11.48 8.75 -0.94
C GLU A 55 -11.34 8.16 -2.37
N PRO A 56 -11.22 9.00 -3.41
CA PRO A 56 -11.03 8.53 -4.78
C PRO A 56 -9.84 7.58 -4.91
N HIS A 57 -9.95 6.62 -5.82
CA HIS A 57 -8.88 5.70 -6.15
C HIS A 57 -7.80 6.37 -7.00
N ALA A 58 -6.65 5.72 -7.14
CA ALA A 58 -5.48 6.23 -7.86
C ALA A 58 -5.79 6.63 -9.30
N GLU A 59 -6.59 5.82 -9.99
CA GLU A 59 -7.00 6.03 -11.39
C GLU A 59 -7.78 7.34 -11.54
N VAL A 60 -8.65 7.64 -10.59
CA VAL A 60 -9.46 8.88 -10.62
C VAL A 60 -8.58 10.12 -10.50
N HIS A 61 -7.56 10.08 -9.64
CA HIS A 61 -6.59 11.17 -9.51
C HIS A 61 -5.76 11.34 -10.78
N ALA A 62 -5.25 10.23 -11.33
CA ALA A 62 -4.47 10.24 -12.56
C ALA A 62 -5.29 10.74 -13.76
N LEU A 63 -6.54 10.28 -13.90
CA LEU A 63 -7.46 10.72 -14.96
C LEU A 63 -7.80 12.22 -14.84
N ARG A 64 -8.04 12.72 -13.63
CA ARG A 64 -8.29 14.15 -13.41
C ARG A 64 -7.11 15.02 -13.83
N GLN A 65 -5.90 14.57 -13.54
CA GLN A 65 -4.68 15.28 -13.95
C GLN A 65 -4.45 15.20 -15.46
N ALA A 66 -4.69 14.03 -16.07
CA ALA A 66 -4.51 13.83 -17.51
C ALA A 66 -5.52 14.62 -18.34
N GLY A 67 -6.76 14.77 -17.84
CA GLY A 67 -7.84 15.41 -18.56
C GLY A 67 -8.05 14.80 -19.95
N ALA A 68 -8.20 15.62 -20.97
CA ALA A 68 -8.42 15.18 -22.35
C ALA A 68 -7.25 14.35 -22.93
N LYS A 69 -6.05 14.47 -22.37
CA LYS A 69 -4.87 13.69 -22.79
C LYS A 69 -4.95 12.22 -22.41
N ALA A 70 -5.92 11.81 -21.61
CA ALA A 70 -6.17 10.41 -21.29
C ALA A 70 -6.70 9.62 -22.50
N ARG A 71 -7.36 10.28 -23.44
CA ARG A 71 -7.88 9.63 -24.63
C ARG A 71 -6.75 9.07 -25.50
N GLY A 72 -6.81 7.77 -25.81
CA GLY A 72 -5.79 7.05 -26.56
C GLY A 72 -4.50 6.78 -25.80
N ALA A 73 -4.41 7.15 -24.50
CA ALA A 73 -3.24 6.93 -23.65
C ALA A 73 -3.18 5.50 -23.09
N THR A 74 -2.06 5.14 -22.47
CA THR A 74 -1.89 3.92 -21.69
C THR A 74 -1.97 4.26 -20.19
N ALA A 75 -2.81 3.56 -19.44
CA ALA A 75 -2.86 3.64 -17.98
C ALA A 75 -2.12 2.46 -17.34
N TYR A 76 -1.19 2.75 -16.44
CA TYR A 76 -0.43 1.79 -15.65
C TYR A 76 -0.94 1.83 -14.22
N VAL A 77 -1.46 0.71 -13.72
CA VAL A 77 -2.09 0.61 -12.40
C VAL A 77 -1.46 -0.54 -11.61
N THR A 78 -1.09 -0.30 -10.38
CA THR A 78 -0.38 -1.31 -9.56
C THR A 78 -1.27 -2.47 -9.09
N LEU A 79 -2.59 -2.37 -9.28
CA LEU A 79 -3.58 -3.40 -8.99
C LEU A 79 -4.69 -3.31 -10.03
N GLU A 80 -5.33 -4.41 -10.36
CA GLU A 80 -6.49 -4.46 -11.24
C GLU A 80 -7.53 -3.38 -10.90
N PRO A 81 -7.98 -2.56 -11.88
CA PRO A 81 -9.04 -1.58 -11.68
C PRO A 81 -10.35 -2.23 -11.23
N CYS A 82 -10.96 -1.69 -10.18
CA CYS A 82 -12.20 -2.25 -9.64
C CYS A 82 -13.36 -2.16 -10.66
N SER A 83 -14.21 -3.19 -10.65
CA SER A 83 -15.40 -3.33 -11.53
C SER A 83 -16.73 -3.23 -10.80
N HIS A 84 -16.72 -3.24 -9.46
CA HIS A 84 -17.94 -3.16 -8.65
C HIS A 84 -18.21 -1.74 -8.16
N HIS A 85 -19.46 -1.40 -8.00
CA HIS A 85 -19.88 -0.16 -7.34
C HIS A 85 -19.67 -0.29 -5.83
N GLY A 86 -18.75 0.52 -5.32
CA GLY A 86 -18.55 0.70 -3.91
C GLY A 86 -19.06 2.07 -3.46
N ARG A 87 -18.26 2.79 -2.68
CA ARG A 87 -18.53 4.21 -2.34
C ARG A 87 -18.27 5.16 -3.51
N THR A 88 -17.52 4.73 -4.49
CA THR A 88 -17.18 5.44 -5.73
C THR A 88 -17.55 4.58 -6.93
N PRO A 89 -17.81 5.19 -8.12
CA PRO A 89 -17.98 4.43 -9.35
C PRO A 89 -16.76 3.56 -9.65
N PRO A 90 -16.93 2.42 -10.38
CA PRO A 90 -15.84 1.53 -10.74
C PRO A 90 -14.74 2.22 -11.54
N CYS A 91 -13.47 1.97 -11.20
CA CYS A 91 -12.35 2.56 -11.92
C CYS A 91 -12.24 2.04 -13.37
N ALA A 92 -12.64 0.80 -13.63
CA ALA A 92 -12.71 0.27 -14.98
C ALA A 92 -13.64 1.11 -15.87
N GLU A 93 -14.83 1.51 -15.37
CA GLU A 93 -15.74 2.39 -16.09
C GLU A 93 -15.15 3.79 -16.31
N ALA A 94 -14.46 4.34 -15.32
CA ALA A 94 -13.80 5.64 -15.45
C ALA A 94 -12.73 5.63 -16.55
N LEU A 95 -11.94 4.55 -16.66
CA LEU A 95 -10.96 4.36 -17.72
C LEU A 95 -11.61 4.21 -19.10
N VAL A 96 -12.71 3.45 -19.19
CA VAL A 96 -13.50 3.32 -20.44
C VAL A 96 -14.05 4.68 -20.88
N GLN A 97 -14.67 5.43 -19.98
CA GLN A 97 -15.22 6.76 -20.29
C GLN A 97 -14.15 7.76 -20.69
N ALA A 98 -12.96 7.68 -20.10
CA ALA A 98 -11.83 8.52 -20.48
C ALA A 98 -11.26 8.16 -21.86
N GLY A 99 -11.60 6.98 -22.41
CA GLY A 99 -11.18 6.53 -23.72
C GLY A 99 -9.69 6.18 -23.78
N VAL A 100 -9.12 5.60 -22.71
CA VAL A 100 -7.75 5.08 -22.78
C VAL A 100 -7.68 3.93 -23.78
N ALA A 101 -6.56 3.81 -24.49
CA ALA A 101 -6.39 2.76 -25.50
C ALA A 101 -5.85 1.46 -24.88
N ARG A 102 -5.09 1.55 -23.80
CA ARG A 102 -4.42 0.41 -23.16
C ARG A 102 -4.39 0.56 -21.65
N VAL A 103 -4.54 -0.56 -20.94
CA VAL A 103 -4.36 -0.66 -19.48
C VAL A 103 -3.35 -1.75 -19.16
N VAL A 104 -2.34 -1.41 -18.37
CA VAL A 104 -1.34 -2.34 -17.85
C VAL A 104 -1.52 -2.43 -16.33
N ALA A 105 -1.93 -3.59 -15.84
CA ALA A 105 -2.01 -3.87 -14.41
C ALA A 105 -0.75 -4.62 -13.93
N ALA A 106 -0.25 -4.27 -12.75
CA ALA A 106 0.87 -5.03 -12.18
C ALA A 106 0.41 -6.42 -11.74
N MET A 107 -0.78 -6.54 -11.18
CA MET A 107 -1.35 -7.81 -10.74
C MET A 107 -2.88 -7.79 -10.80
N GLN A 108 -3.46 -8.97 -10.89
CA GLN A 108 -4.89 -9.18 -10.70
C GLN A 108 -5.27 -8.97 -9.23
N ASP A 109 -6.47 -8.44 -8.97
CA ASP A 109 -6.95 -8.28 -7.60
C ASP A 109 -7.28 -9.66 -7.00
N PRO A 110 -6.69 -10.02 -5.85
CA PRO A 110 -6.99 -11.29 -5.18
C PRO A 110 -8.38 -11.31 -4.51
N ASN A 111 -9.08 -10.18 -4.47
CA ASN A 111 -10.44 -10.12 -3.93
C ASN A 111 -11.41 -10.89 -4.85
N PRO A 112 -12.10 -11.95 -4.39
CA PRO A 112 -13.04 -12.73 -5.21
C PRO A 112 -14.17 -11.91 -5.86
N GLN A 113 -14.47 -10.73 -5.32
CA GLN A 113 -15.47 -9.81 -5.89
C GLN A 113 -14.93 -9.02 -7.08
N VAL A 114 -13.62 -8.97 -7.30
CA VAL A 114 -12.95 -8.27 -8.42
C VAL A 114 -12.33 -9.28 -9.38
N ALA A 115 -11.35 -10.00 -8.96
CA ALA A 115 -10.69 -11.19 -9.53
C ALA A 115 -10.85 -11.37 -11.06
N GLY A 116 -10.25 -10.47 -11.85
CA GLY A 116 -10.26 -10.51 -13.31
C GLY A 116 -11.46 -9.80 -13.97
N ARG A 117 -12.50 -9.42 -13.22
CA ARG A 117 -13.69 -8.77 -13.77
C ARG A 117 -13.41 -7.35 -14.27
N GLY A 118 -12.48 -6.64 -13.63
CA GLY A 118 -12.06 -5.31 -14.07
C GLY A 118 -11.31 -5.37 -15.39
N LEU A 119 -10.38 -6.32 -15.52
CA LEU A 119 -9.63 -6.54 -16.76
C LEU A 119 -10.55 -7.00 -17.88
N ALA A 120 -11.47 -7.94 -17.62
CA ALA A 120 -12.47 -8.41 -18.59
C ALA A 120 -13.36 -7.24 -19.06
N ARG A 121 -13.85 -6.41 -18.16
CA ARG A 121 -14.67 -5.23 -18.49
C ARG A 121 -13.95 -4.25 -19.41
N LEU A 122 -12.64 -4.03 -19.20
CA LEU A 122 -11.82 -3.19 -20.09
C LEU A 122 -11.68 -3.82 -21.50
N GLN A 123 -11.43 -5.15 -21.57
CA GLN A 123 -11.34 -5.87 -22.83
C GLN A 123 -12.66 -5.84 -23.61
N GLU A 124 -13.80 -6.04 -22.95
CA GLU A 124 -15.14 -5.92 -23.54
C GLU A 124 -15.41 -4.54 -24.14
N ALA A 125 -14.79 -3.49 -23.59
CA ALA A 125 -14.86 -2.13 -24.11
C ALA A 125 -13.85 -1.86 -25.25
N GLY A 126 -13.09 -2.87 -25.69
CA GLY A 126 -12.11 -2.75 -26.77
C GLY A 126 -10.78 -2.16 -26.33
N ILE A 127 -10.50 -2.07 -25.01
CA ILE A 127 -9.23 -1.58 -24.48
C ILE A 127 -8.22 -2.74 -24.44
N GLU A 128 -7.01 -2.50 -24.94
CA GLU A 128 -5.92 -3.46 -24.81
C GLU A 128 -5.52 -3.63 -23.34
N VAL A 129 -5.40 -4.88 -22.86
CA VAL A 129 -5.07 -5.18 -21.47
C VAL A 129 -3.82 -6.05 -21.38
N ALA A 130 -2.87 -5.65 -20.54
CA ALA A 130 -1.72 -6.45 -20.11
C ALA A 130 -1.70 -6.55 -18.58
N CYS A 131 -1.19 -7.67 -18.06
CA CYS A 131 -1.08 -7.90 -16.62
C CYS A 131 0.23 -8.62 -16.30
N GLY A 132 0.80 -8.35 -15.10
CA GLY A 132 2.00 -9.03 -14.59
C GLY A 132 3.28 -8.19 -14.59
N VAL A 133 3.22 -6.93 -15.00
CA VAL A 133 4.40 -6.05 -15.02
C VAL A 133 4.74 -5.62 -13.59
N LEU A 134 5.92 -6.05 -13.08
CA LEU A 134 6.38 -5.85 -11.71
C LEU A 134 5.39 -6.39 -10.65
N GLU A 135 4.81 -7.56 -10.90
CA GLU A 135 3.83 -8.18 -10.02
C GLU A 135 4.41 -8.45 -8.62
N SER A 136 5.64 -8.94 -8.54
CA SER A 136 6.30 -9.25 -7.26
C SER A 136 6.39 -8.03 -6.35
N GLU A 137 6.71 -6.87 -6.90
CA GLU A 137 6.81 -5.61 -6.18
C GLU A 137 5.42 -5.10 -5.74
N ALA A 138 4.41 -5.24 -6.59
CA ALA A 138 3.02 -4.89 -6.26
C ALA A 138 2.49 -5.77 -5.12
N ARG A 139 2.75 -7.08 -5.16
CA ARG A 139 2.41 -8.03 -4.10
C ARG A 139 3.13 -7.71 -2.80
N ALA A 140 4.44 -7.42 -2.85
CA ALA A 140 5.25 -7.05 -1.69
C ALA A 140 4.73 -5.77 -0.99
N LEU A 141 4.17 -4.83 -1.75
CA LEU A 141 3.57 -3.62 -1.20
C LEU A 141 2.27 -3.90 -0.44
N ASN A 142 1.51 -4.92 -0.84
CA ASN A 142 0.15 -5.21 -0.37
C ASN A 142 0.01 -6.54 0.39
N VAL A 143 1.08 -7.07 0.99
CA VAL A 143 1.11 -8.40 1.64
C VAL A 143 -0.04 -8.65 2.62
N GLY A 144 -0.44 -7.63 3.39
CA GLY A 144 -1.53 -7.75 4.37
C GLY A 144 -2.91 -7.85 3.71
N PHE A 145 -3.15 -7.04 2.68
CA PHE A 145 -4.37 -7.09 1.89
C PHE A 145 -4.49 -8.44 1.16
N ILE A 146 -3.43 -8.85 0.47
CA ILE A 146 -3.39 -10.09 -0.29
C ILE A 146 -3.65 -11.29 0.62
N LYS A 147 -2.93 -11.41 1.75
CA LYS A 147 -3.12 -12.52 2.69
C LYS A 147 -4.54 -12.60 3.22
N ARG A 148 -5.15 -11.45 3.50
CA ARG A 148 -6.55 -11.40 3.93
C ARG A 148 -7.50 -11.89 2.85
N MET A 149 -7.30 -11.49 1.58
CA MET A 149 -8.19 -11.86 0.47
C MET A 149 -8.02 -13.33 0.08
N GLU A 150 -6.79 -13.82 0.01
CA GLU A 150 -6.49 -15.19 -0.42
C GLU A 150 -6.74 -16.23 0.69
N GLN A 151 -6.50 -15.88 1.96
CA GLN A 151 -6.48 -16.84 3.08
C GLN A 151 -7.46 -16.51 4.22
N GLY A 152 -8.08 -15.32 4.22
CA GLY A 152 -8.92 -14.87 5.34
C GLY A 152 -8.13 -14.55 6.62
N LEU A 153 -6.79 -14.53 6.57
CA LEU A 153 -5.92 -14.39 7.72
C LEU A 153 -5.19 -13.05 7.72
N PRO A 154 -4.86 -12.49 8.91
CA PRO A 154 -4.02 -11.31 9.01
C PRO A 154 -2.56 -11.63 8.64
N TYR A 155 -1.86 -10.64 8.12
CA TYR A 155 -0.40 -10.68 8.00
C TYR A 155 0.22 -10.29 9.35
N VAL A 156 0.88 -11.24 10.00
CA VAL A 156 1.55 -11.04 11.29
C VAL A 156 3.02 -10.72 11.08
N ARG A 157 3.51 -9.66 11.72
CA ARG A 157 4.92 -9.31 11.81
C ARG A 157 5.36 -9.30 13.26
N VAL A 158 6.27 -10.19 13.61
CA VAL A 158 6.90 -10.21 14.93
C VAL A 158 8.10 -9.26 14.92
N LYS A 159 8.21 -8.37 15.92
CA LYS A 159 9.34 -7.48 16.14
C LYS A 159 9.94 -7.75 17.51
N LEU A 160 11.21 -8.09 17.54
CA LEU A 160 12.00 -8.23 18.76
C LEU A 160 13.17 -7.23 18.75
N ALA A 161 13.50 -6.68 19.93
CA ALA A 161 14.77 -6.00 20.14
C ALA A 161 15.64 -6.91 21.00
N MET A 162 16.80 -7.30 20.47
CA MET A 162 17.69 -8.21 21.15
C MET A 162 19.15 -7.92 20.77
N SER A 163 20.07 -8.31 21.63
CA SER A 163 21.50 -8.36 21.36
C SER A 163 21.84 -9.46 20.35
N LEU A 164 23.09 -9.51 19.90
CA LEU A 164 23.53 -10.48 18.91
C LEU A 164 23.40 -11.95 19.40
N ASP A 165 23.54 -12.16 20.71
CA ASP A 165 23.34 -13.44 21.39
C ASP A 165 21.89 -13.71 21.80
N GLY A 166 20.92 -12.91 21.31
CA GLY A 166 19.49 -13.13 21.49
C GLY A 166 18.90 -12.66 22.83
N ARG A 167 19.63 -11.85 23.62
CA ARG A 167 19.14 -11.34 24.90
C ARG A 167 18.26 -10.12 24.70
N THR A 168 17.13 -10.06 25.40
CA THR A 168 16.18 -8.94 25.37
C THR A 168 16.36 -7.97 26.54
N ALA A 169 17.15 -8.35 27.55
CA ALA A 169 17.54 -7.54 28.69
C ALA A 169 18.88 -8.02 29.25
N MET A 170 19.54 -7.18 30.03
CA MET A 170 20.70 -7.54 30.84
C MET A 170 20.29 -8.42 32.03
N ALA A 171 21.25 -9.05 32.70
CA ALA A 171 21.01 -9.81 33.94
C ALA A 171 20.39 -8.95 35.05
N SER A 172 20.66 -7.65 35.05
CA SER A 172 20.06 -6.64 35.94
C SER A 172 18.59 -6.33 35.64
N GLY A 173 18.05 -6.81 34.52
CA GLY A 173 16.72 -6.45 34.02
C GLY A 173 16.70 -5.21 33.13
N GLU A 174 17.83 -4.48 33.00
CA GLU A 174 17.91 -3.31 32.12
C GLU A 174 17.79 -3.70 30.65
N SER A 175 16.83 -3.06 29.91
CA SER A 175 16.53 -3.34 28.50
C SER A 175 16.71 -2.13 27.58
N GLN A 176 16.99 -0.95 28.13
CA GLN A 176 17.09 0.29 27.37
C GLN A 176 18.56 0.78 27.32
N TRP A 177 19.20 0.99 26.16
CA TRP A 177 18.66 0.77 24.80
C TRP A 177 19.52 -0.26 24.08
N ILE A 178 18.96 -1.41 23.74
CA ILE A 178 19.67 -2.47 23.00
C ILE A 178 19.91 -2.05 21.55
N THR A 179 19.03 -1.25 20.97
CA THR A 179 19.08 -0.82 19.56
C THR A 179 19.22 0.70 19.43
N GLY A 180 19.96 1.13 18.41
CA GLY A 180 20.22 2.56 18.15
C GLY A 180 18.99 3.33 17.65
N PRO A 181 19.09 4.68 17.56
CA PRO A 181 17.96 5.57 17.17
C PRO A 181 17.36 5.23 15.82
N ALA A 182 18.18 4.89 14.81
CA ALA A 182 17.71 4.52 13.48
C ALA A 182 16.81 3.27 13.49
N ALA A 183 17.15 2.25 14.29
CA ALA A 183 16.35 1.06 14.48
C ALA A 183 15.03 1.38 15.20
N ARG A 184 15.06 2.26 16.22
CA ARG A 184 13.84 2.72 16.90
C ARG A 184 12.91 3.49 15.96
N ALA A 185 13.44 4.37 15.10
CA ALA A 185 12.67 5.05 14.07
C ALA A 185 12.02 4.05 13.09
N ALA A 186 12.75 3.01 12.69
CA ALA A 186 12.19 1.94 11.86
C ALA A 186 11.01 1.24 12.56
N VAL A 187 11.10 1.00 13.88
CA VAL A 187 9.99 0.43 14.67
C VAL A 187 8.77 1.36 14.70
N GLN A 188 8.95 2.68 14.82
CA GLN A 188 7.84 3.63 14.74
C GLN A 188 7.15 3.58 13.38
N ARG A 189 7.92 3.50 12.29
CA ARG A 189 7.35 3.30 10.94
C ARG A 189 6.62 1.96 10.80
N LEU A 190 7.09 0.89 11.43
CA LEU A 190 6.37 -0.40 11.47
C LEU A 190 5.04 -0.28 12.21
N ARG A 191 5.00 0.44 13.34
CA ARG A 191 3.75 0.72 14.06
C ARG A 191 2.79 1.55 13.22
N ALA A 192 3.26 2.64 12.63
CA ALA A 192 2.43 3.54 11.83
C ALA A 192 1.75 2.86 10.63
N ARG A 193 2.39 1.84 10.05
CA ARG A 193 1.83 1.07 8.92
C ARG A 193 1.01 -0.15 9.32
N ALA A 194 0.94 -0.47 10.62
CA ALA A 194 0.16 -1.59 11.13
C ALA A 194 -1.29 -1.19 11.40
N SER A 195 -2.21 -2.13 11.25
CA SER A 195 -3.61 -1.97 11.66
C SER A 195 -3.79 -2.17 13.15
N VAL A 196 -2.99 -3.08 13.71
CA VAL A 196 -2.99 -3.48 15.11
C VAL A 196 -1.56 -3.61 15.59
N VAL A 197 -1.28 -3.10 16.80
CA VAL A 197 -0.06 -3.39 17.55
C VAL A 197 -0.45 -4.17 18.79
N LEU A 198 0.10 -5.37 18.93
CA LEU A 198 -0.24 -6.30 20.01
C LEU A 198 1.00 -6.57 20.89
N THR A 199 0.80 -6.61 22.21
CA THR A 199 1.83 -7.04 23.18
C THR A 199 1.19 -7.81 24.35
N GLY A 200 2.06 -8.44 25.17
CA GLY A 200 1.65 -9.06 26.43
C GLY A 200 1.70 -8.09 27.62
N ALA A 201 1.01 -8.44 28.69
CA ALA A 201 0.97 -7.65 29.93
C ALA A 201 2.35 -7.41 30.56
N ASP A 202 3.23 -8.41 30.52
CA ASP A 202 4.57 -8.30 31.10
C ASP A 202 5.41 -7.17 30.48
N THR A 203 5.30 -6.96 29.15
CA THR A 203 5.96 -5.84 28.46
C THR A 203 5.43 -4.49 28.94
N VAL A 204 4.11 -4.38 29.20
CA VAL A 204 3.52 -3.13 29.68
C VAL A 204 3.93 -2.86 31.10
N LEU A 205 3.93 -3.87 31.96
CA LEU A 205 4.32 -3.77 33.38
C LEU A 205 5.82 -3.41 33.52
N ALA A 206 6.70 -4.06 32.73
CA ALA A 206 8.12 -3.84 32.83
C ALA A 206 8.57 -2.49 32.23
N ASP A 207 8.04 -2.12 31.08
CA ASP A 207 8.54 -1.00 30.26
C ASP A 207 7.60 0.23 30.27
N GLY A 208 6.41 0.16 30.86
CA GLY A 208 5.38 1.20 30.73
C GLY A 208 4.98 1.41 29.27
N ALA A 209 4.98 0.35 28.47
CA ALA A 209 4.89 0.41 27.01
C ALA A 209 3.55 0.97 26.52
N ARG A 210 3.54 2.19 26.02
CA ARG A 210 2.32 2.86 25.48
C ARG A 210 1.87 2.35 24.12
N LEU A 211 2.75 1.72 23.34
CA LEU A 211 2.53 1.22 21.97
C LEU A 211 2.08 2.29 20.96
N THR A 212 2.16 3.55 21.32
CA THR A 212 1.79 4.67 20.45
C THR A 212 2.80 4.88 19.32
N VAL A 213 2.33 5.43 18.20
CA VAL A 213 3.21 6.01 17.18
C VAL A 213 3.68 7.36 17.69
N ARG A 214 4.97 7.62 17.60
CA ARG A 214 5.60 8.90 17.99
C ARG A 214 6.00 9.64 16.73
N PRO A 215 5.34 10.75 16.39
CA PRO A 215 5.59 11.48 15.15
C PRO A 215 7.03 11.93 15.00
N ASP A 216 7.65 12.43 16.08
CA ASP A 216 9.03 12.94 16.09
C ASP A 216 10.08 11.86 15.85
N GLU A 217 9.73 10.59 16.07
CA GLU A 217 10.62 9.45 15.88
C GLU A 217 10.43 8.74 14.53
N LEU A 218 9.46 9.16 13.68
CA LEU A 218 9.18 8.50 12.41
C LEU A 218 10.31 8.68 11.39
N GLY A 219 11.01 9.80 11.41
CA GLY A 219 12.02 10.15 10.42
C GLY A 219 11.42 10.29 9.01
N LEU A 220 10.19 10.81 8.92
CA LEU A 220 9.44 11.10 7.69
C LEU A 220 9.34 12.62 7.51
N ASN A 221 9.03 13.06 6.28
CA ASN A 221 8.69 14.46 6.05
C ASN A 221 7.33 14.82 6.69
N ALA A 222 7.00 16.11 6.77
CA ALA A 222 5.79 16.59 7.44
C ALA A 222 4.50 16.02 6.84
N GLU A 223 4.42 15.91 5.52
CA GLU A 223 3.25 15.36 4.81
C GLU A 223 3.00 13.89 5.18
N LEU A 224 4.03 13.04 5.07
CA LEU A 224 3.92 11.61 5.41
C LEU A 224 3.70 11.39 6.90
N THR A 225 4.30 12.24 7.76
CA THR A 225 4.05 12.19 9.20
C THR A 225 2.59 12.51 9.51
N ALA A 226 2.04 13.57 8.91
CA ALA A 226 0.63 13.90 9.07
C ALA A 226 -0.28 12.75 8.60
N LEU A 227 0.00 12.16 7.44
CA LEU A 227 -0.73 10.98 6.95
C LEU A 227 -0.65 9.79 7.92
N ALA A 228 0.53 9.50 8.46
CA ALA A 228 0.75 8.41 9.40
C ALA A 228 -0.04 8.59 10.71
N MET A 229 -0.29 9.83 11.11
CA MET A 229 -1.03 10.16 12.33
C MET A 229 -2.55 10.22 12.13
N THR A 230 -3.05 10.18 10.90
CA THR A 230 -4.51 10.21 10.64
C THR A 230 -5.21 8.95 11.09
N ARG A 231 -4.49 7.83 11.17
CA ARG A 231 -5.06 6.52 11.51
C ARG A 231 -4.10 5.69 12.35
N PRO A 232 -3.94 6.01 13.64
CA PRO A 232 -3.09 5.23 14.52
C PRO A 232 -3.59 3.78 14.64
N PRO A 233 -2.68 2.81 14.84
CA PRO A 233 -3.05 1.41 15.00
C PRO A 233 -3.89 1.19 16.25
N LEU A 234 -4.79 0.20 16.19
CA LEU A 234 -5.43 -0.32 17.38
C LEU A 234 -4.38 -0.97 18.28
N ARG A 235 -4.35 -0.58 19.56
CA ARG A 235 -3.44 -1.18 20.55
C ARG A 235 -4.18 -2.30 21.26
N VAL A 236 -3.59 -3.49 21.25
CA VAL A 236 -4.17 -4.69 21.86
C VAL A 236 -3.20 -5.23 22.91
N LEU A 237 -3.72 -5.46 24.08
CA LEU A 237 -3.01 -6.07 25.20
C LEU A 237 -3.56 -7.47 25.46
N VAL A 238 -2.67 -8.45 25.50
CA VAL A 238 -3.01 -9.81 25.96
C VAL A 238 -2.66 -9.94 27.42
N ASP A 239 -3.66 -9.96 28.26
CA ASP A 239 -3.54 -10.07 29.72
C ASP A 239 -4.55 -11.09 30.29
N GLY A 240 -4.14 -12.34 30.35
CA GLY A 240 -4.99 -13.44 30.87
C GLY A 240 -5.26 -13.38 32.36
N ARG A 241 -4.62 -12.47 33.11
CA ARG A 241 -4.75 -12.31 34.56
C ARG A 241 -5.28 -10.94 34.98
N LEU A 242 -5.61 -10.07 34.03
CA LEU A 242 -6.10 -8.70 34.27
C LEU A 242 -5.18 -7.91 35.23
N ARG A 243 -3.88 -7.87 34.94
CA ARG A 243 -2.85 -7.20 35.76
C ARG A 243 -2.56 -5.77 35.33
N VAL A 244 -3.08 -5.35 34.16
CA VAL A 244 -2.88 -4.03 33.55
C VAL A 244 -4.21 -3.34 33.34
#